data_a85896bf26bbe71a9fd196f057690432
#
_entry.id   a85896bf26bbe71a9fd196f057690432
#
_cell.length_a   1.000
_cell.length_b   1.000
_cell.length_c   1.000
_cell.angle_alpha   90.00
_cell.angle_beta   90.00
_cell.angle_gamma   90.00
#
_symmetry.space_group_name_H-M   'P 1'
#
loop_
_entity.id
_entity.type
_entity.pdbx_description
1 polymer ?
#
loop_
_entity_poly.entity_id
_entity_poly.type
_entity_poly.pdbx_seq_one_letter_code
_entity_poly.pdbx_strand_id
1 'polypeptide(L)'
;MSDLPEASRRLASSVDDFEMETRVFPEGTKTAEDAARAIGCPVSAIVKSLVFVLIGPDASEEPVVALIPGDLRLDTVKLADAADTTGSRRATLDEVRSATGFAAGGTPPFGHATSLRVFDNRLRRNDPVWAAAGTPTTVFPISISDLDRLAKPVWGDLSE
;
A
#
# COMPACT_ATOMS: atom_id res chain seq x y z
N MET A 1 -5.57 16.41 20.56
CA MET A 1 -4.11 16.45 20.32
C MET A 1 -3.63 15.09 19.90
N SER A 2 -2.94 15.03 18.81
CA SER A 2 -2.50 13.76 18.26
C SER A 2 -1.04 13.51 18.61
N ASP A 3 -0.75 12.33 19.16
CA ASP A 3 0.62 11.87 19.39
C ASP A 3 1.13 11.07 18.19
N LEU A 4 0.45 11.19 17.05
CA LEU A 4 0.82 10.45 15.85
C LEU A 4 2.10 11.00 15.23
N PRO A 5 2.91 10.14 14.59
CA PRO A 5 4.07 10.59 13.84
C PRO A 5 3.70 11.61 12.77
N GLU A 6 4.67 12.45 12.41
CA GLU A 6 4.45 13.51 11.40
C GLU A 6 3.95 12.94 10.08
N ALA A 7 4.53 11.81 9.62
CA ALA A 7 4.11 11.18 8.37
C ALA A 7 2.64 10.75 8.39
N SER A 8 2.17 10.25 9.53
CA SER A 8 0.76 9.85 9.68
C SER A 8 -0.16 11.06 9.66
N ARG A 9 0.24 12.15 10.30
CA ARG A 9 -0.52 13.40 10.29
C ARG A 9 -0.57 14.00 8.88
N ARG A 10 0.54 13.97 8.17
CA ARG A 10 0.61 14.45 6.79
C ARG A 10 -0.33 13.65 5.88
N LEU A 11 -0.33 12.34 6.04
CA LEU A 11 -1.24 11.47 5.27
C LEU A 11 -2.70 11.81 5.55
N ALA A 12 -3.07 11.93 6.83
CA ALA A 12 -4.45 12.25 7.21
C ALA A 12 -4.89 13.58 6.63
N SER A 13 -3.98 14.56 6.56
CA SER A 13 -4.29 15.88 6.00
C SER A 13 -4.41 15.87 4.48
N SER A 14 -3.92 14.83 3.81
CA SER A 14 -3.91 14.74 2.35
C SER A 14 -5.22 14.23 1.77
N VAL A 15 -6.13 13.72 2.59
CA VAL A 15 -7.40 13.14 2.12
C VAL A 15 -8.58 13.90 2.71
N ASP A 16 -9.61 14.10 1.88
CA ASP A 16 -10.85 14.72 2.27
C ASP A 16 -11.94 13.68 2.48
N ASP A 17 -12.93 13.98 3.32
CA ASP A 17 -14.07 13.12 3.56
C ASP A 17 -13.73 11.70 4.01
N PHE A 18 -12.61 11.57 4.71
CA PHE A 18 -12.20 10.29 5.30
C PHE A 18 -11.51 10.53 6.63
N GLU A 19 -12.06 9.96 7.69
CA GLU A 19 -11.49 10.05 9.03
C GLU A 19 -10.62 8.83 9.28
N MET A 20 -9.30 9.04 9.40
CA MET A 20 -8.35 7.96 9.64
C MET A 20 -8.28 7.64 11.12
N GLU A 21 -8.63 6.41 11.48
CA GLU A 21 -8.51 5.90 12.85
C GLU A 21 -7.14 5.25 13.03
N THR A 22 -6.10 6.06 13.00
CA THR A 22 -4.71 5.57 13.04
C THR A 22 -4.38 5.00 14.43
N ARG A 23 -3.81 3.80 14.44
CA ARG A 23 -3.32 3.14 15.65
C ARG A 23 -1.81 3.01 15.60
N VAL A 24 -1.16 3.21 16.74
CA VAL A 24 0.29 3.11 16.88
C VAL A 24 0.64 1.83 17.63
N PHE A 25 1.56 1.06 17.07
CA PHE A 25 2.10 -0.14 17.70
C PHE A 25 3.61 0.06 17.89
N PRO A 26 4.04 0.58 19.05
CA PRO A 26 5.46 0.93 19.27
C PRO A 26 6.41 -0.26 19.11
N GLU A 27 5.93 -1.47 19.38
CA GLU A 27 6.73 -2.70 19.25
C GLU A 27 6.97 -3.06 17.78
N GLY A 28 6.33 -2.33 16.86
CA GLY A 28 6.45 -2.54 15.44
C GLY A 28 5.52 -3.58 14.88
N THR A 29 5.26 -3.46 13.60
CA THR A 29 4.46 -4.40 12.81
C THR A 29 5.28 -4.77 11.59
N LYS A 30 6.44 -5.38 11.83
CA LYS A 30 7.45 -5.63 10.80
C LYS A 30 6.98 -6.56 9.69
N THR A 31 6.14 -7.55 10.06
CA THR A 31 5.58 -8.48 9.09
C THR A 31 4.06 -8.35 9.09
N ALA A 32 3.42 -8.84 8.02
CA ALA A 32 1.96 -8.87 7.95
C ALA A 32 1.38 -9.72 9.09
N GLU A 33 2.05 -10.81 9.47
CA GLU A 33 1.64 -11.67 10.57
C GLU A 33 1.70 -10.94 11.90
N ASP A 34 2.76 -10.16 12.13
CA ASP A 34 2.89 -9.35 13.34
C ASP A 34 1.79 -8.32 13.43
N ALA A 35 1.51 -7.63 12.33
CA ALA A 35 0.43 -6.63 12.26
C ALA A 35 -0.93 -7.27 12.54
N ALA A 36 -1.22 -8.40 11.90
CA ALA A 36 -2.49 -9.11 12.09
C ALA A 36 -2.68 -9.53 13.54
N ARG A 37 -1.63 -10.02 14.17
CA ARG A 37 -1.68 -10.45 15.58
C ARG A 37 -1.92 -9.26 16.50
N ALA A 38 -1.23 -8.14 16.27
CA ALA A 38 -1.37 -6.94 17.10
C ALA A 38 -2.77 -6.33 16.97
N ILE A 39 -3.34 -6.36 15.77
CA ILE A 39 -4.65 -5.79 15.48
C ILE A 39 -5.77 -6.75 15.89
N GLY A 40 -5.54 -8.05 15.75
CA GLY A 40 -6.57 -9.06 15.98
C GLY A 40 -7.41 -9.36 14.74
N CYS A 41 -6.81 -9.28 13.55
CA CYS A 41 -7.49 -9.56 12.29
C CYS A 41 -6.77 -10.68 11.53
N PRO A 42 -7.43 -11.25 10.49
CA PRO A 42 -6.74 -12.22 9.64
C PRO A 42 -5.57 -11.57 8.88
N VAL A 43 -4.54 -12.35 8.59
CA VAL A 43 -3.41 -11.86 7.78
C VAL A 43 -3.88 -11.38 6.40
N SER A 44 -4.91 -12.01 5.84
CA SER A 44 -5.49 -11.62 4.56
C SER A 44 -6.16 -10.24 4.59
N ALA A 45 -6.42 -9.69 5.79
CA ALA A 45 -6.98 -8.33 5.94
C ALA A 45 -5.89 -7.25 6.01
N ILE A 46 -4.61 -7.63 6.05
CA ILE A 46 -3.50 -6.69 6.04
C ILE A 46 -3.17 -6.33 4.60
N VAL A 47 -3.07 -5.04 4.30
CA VAL A 47 -2.70 -4.54 2.97
C VAL A 47 -1.23 -4.16 2.97
N LYS A 48 -0.45 -4.83 2.14
CA LYS A 48 0.93 -4.43 1.86
C LYS A 48 0.91 -3.51 0.65
N SER A 49 1.34 -2.26 0.82
CA SER A 49 1.47 -1.30 -0.28
C SER A 49 2.92 -1.32 -0.75
N LEU A 50 3.18 -2.01 -1.85
CA LEU A 50 4.52 -2.24 -2.37
C LEU A 50 4.73 -1.43 -3.63
N VAL A 51 5.90 -0.80 -3.75
CA VAL A 51 6.25 -0.01 -4.94
C VAL A 51 7.06 -0.87 -5.89
N PHE A 52 6.60 -0.91 -7.13
CA PHE A 52 7.29 -1.58 -8.23
C PHE A 52 7.57 -0.57 -9.34
N VAL A 53 8.56 -0.85 -10.17
CA VAL A 53 8.86 -0.03 -11.33
C VAL A 53 8.52 -0.85 -12.56
N LEU A 54 7.58 -0.32 -13.36
CA LEU A 54 7.20 -0.91 -14.63
C LEU A 54 8.21 -0.50 -15.69
N ILE A 55 8.55 -1.43 -16.59
CA ILE A 55 9.52 -1.20 -17.66
C ILE A 55 8.80 -1.33 -18.98
N GLY A 56 8.76 -0.23 -19.73
CA GLY A 56 8.12 -0.18 -21.04
C GLY A 56 9.03 -0.69 -22.16
N PRO A 57 8.47 -0.82 -23.40
CA PRO A 57 9.21 -1.36 -24.54
C PRO A 57 10.45 -0.56 -24.92
N ASP A 58 10.47 0.72 -24.61
CA ASP A 58 11.60 1.64 -24.87
C ASP A 58 12.51 1.81 -23.65
N ALA A 59 12.44 0.88 -22.70
CA ALA A 59 13.15 0.93 -21.42
C ALA A 59 12.72 2.09 -20.52
N SER A 60 11.57 2.72 -20.80
CA SER A 60 11.01 3.73 -19.91
C SER A 60 10.61 3.08 -18.59
N GLU A 61 10.69 3.85 -17.49
CA GLU A 61 10.39 3.36 -16.16
C GLU A 61 9.25 4.16 -15.54
N GLU A 62 8.30 3.44 -14.91
CA GLU A 62 7.17 4.07 -14.23
C GLU A 62 6.97 3.41 -12.87
N PRO A 63 7.10 4.17 -11.75
CA PRO A 63 6.77 3.61 -10.44
C PRO A 63 5.27 3.47 -10.27
N VAL A 64 4.85 2.36 -9.66
CA VAL A 64 3.44 2.07 -9.35
C VAL A 64 3.35 1.45 -7.97
N VAL A 65 2.14 1.47 -7.39
CA VAL A 65 1.87 0.83 -6.10
C VAL A 65 1.00 -0.40 -6.33
N ALA A 66 1.40 -1.52 -5.77
CA ALA A 66 0.60 -2.74 -5.76
C ALA A 66 0.12 -3.02 -4.34
N LEU A 67 -1.19 -3.18 -4.18
CA LEU A 67 -1.82 -3.49 -2.89
C LEU A 67 -2.01 -5.00 -2.81
N ILE A 68 -1.27 -5.64 -1.92
CA ILE A 68 -1.24 -7.10 -1.81
C ILE A 68 -1.69 -7.52 -0.42
N PRO A 69 -2.65 -8.48 -0.30
CA PRO A 69 -3.00 -9.01 1.02
C PRO A 69 -1.80 -9.67 1.69
N GLY A 70 -1.77 -9.63 3.02
CA GLY A 70 -0.65 -10.11 3.79
C GLY A 70 -0.30 -11.59 3.61
N ASP A 71 -1.27 -12.39 3.16
CA ASP A 71 -1.10 -13.84 2.96
C ASP A 71 -0.69 -14.21 1.52
N LEU A 72 -0.57 -13.21 0.62
CA LEU A 72 -0.24 -13.48 -0.79
C LEU A 72 1.07 -12.81 -1.18
N ARG A 73 1.63 -13.28 -2.28
CA ARG A 73 2.84 -12.71 -2.88
C ARG A 73 2.55 -12.22 -4.29
N LEU A 74 3.16 -11.10 -4.67
CA LEU A 74 3.00 -10.54 -5.99
C LEU A 74 3.84 -11.32 -7.01
N ASP A 75 3.22 -11.57 -8.18
CA ASP A 75 3.91 -12.06 -9.35
C ASP A 75 4.23 -10.88 -10.26
N THR A 76 5.52 -10.59 -10.45
CA THR A 76 5.96 -9.42 -11.22
C THR A 76 5.58 -9.50 -12.69
N VAL A 77 5.47 -10.71 -13.25
CA VAL A 77 5.03 -10.90 -14.63
C VAL A 77 3.56 -10.54 -14.78
N LYS A 78 2.74 -11.00 -13.84
CA LYS A 78 1.30 -10.67 -13.84
C LYS A 78 1.07 -9.16 -13.68
N LEU A 79 1.87 -8.50 -12.86
CA LEU A 79 1.78 -7.04 -12.72
C LEU A 79 2.12 -6.35 -14.04
N ALA A 80 3.20 -6.73 -14.69
CA ALA A 80 3.59 -6.15 -15.97
C ALA A 80 2.50 -6.36 -17.02
N ASP A 81 1.91 -7.55 -17.07
CA ASP A 81 0.82 -7.86 -18.01
C ASP A 81 -0.41 -7.00 -17.73
N ALA A 82 -0.79 -6.87 -16.46
CA ALA A 82 -1.95 -6.06 -16.07
C ALA A 82 -1.74 -4.58 -16.40
N ALA A 83 -0.50 -4.12 -16.35
CA ALA A 83 -0.13 -2.73 -16.65
C ALA A 83 0.18 -2.50 -18.12
N ASP A 84 0.13 -3.54 -18.95
CA ASP A 84 0.44 -3.49 -20.39
C ASP A 84 1.87 -2.99 -20.64
N THR A 85 2.82 -3.57 -19.90
CA THR A 85 4.26 -3.26 -20.02
C THR A 85 5.07 -4.53 -20.26
N THR A 86 6.37 -4.36 -20.54
CA THR A 86 7.23 -5.50 -20.86
C THR A 86 7.79 -6.19 -19.63
N GLY A 87 7.89 -5.49 -18.50
CA GLY A 87 8.40 -6.08 -17.27
C GLY A 87 8.14 -5.22 -16.06
N SER A 88 8.46 -5.75 -14.88
CA SER A 88 8.42 -4.99 -13.65
C SER A 88 9.52 -5.48 -12.70
N ARG A 89 9.97 -4.61 -11.83
CA ARG A 89 10.93 -4.93 -10.78
C ARG A 89 10.56 -4.24 -9.50
N ARG A 90 11.08 -4.73 -8.39
CA ARG A 90 10.89 -4.08 -7.11
C ARG A 90 11.63 -2.73 -7.11
N ALA A 91 11.00 -1.71 -6.54
CA ALA A 91 11.63 -0.41 -6.38
C ALA A 91 12.71 -0.46 -5.31
N THR A 92 13.75 0.34 -5.46
CA THR A 92 14.73 0.54 -4.40
C THR A 92 14.12 1.39 -3.28
N LEU A 93 14.75 1.41 -2.11
CA LEU A 93 14.27 2.22 -0.98
C LEU A 93 14.20 3.70 -1.34
N ASP A 94 15.19 4.20 -2.09
CA ASP A 94 15.19 5.59 -2.53
C ASP A 94 14.04 5.87 -3.52
N GLU A 95 13.77 4.94 -4.41
CA GLU A 95 12.66 5.07 -5.35
C GLU A 95 11.31 5.08 -4.64
N VAL A 96 11.14 4.24 -3.61
CA VAL A 96 9.92 4.24 -2.79
C VAL A 96 9.70 5.62 -2.18
N ARG A 97 10.71 6.16 -1.54
CA ARG A 97 10.61 7.46 -0.86
C ARG A 97 10.36 8.59 -1.86
N SER A 98 11.06 8.59 -2.99
CA SER A 98 10.89 9.64 -4.01
C SER A 98 9.50 9.61 -4.62
N ALA A 99 8.98 8.43 -4.92
CA ALA A 99 7.68 8.29 -5.57
C ALA A 99 6.52 8.54 -4.60
N THR A 100 6.60 8.03 -3.38
CA THR A 100 5.47 8.05 -2.45
C THR A 100 5.55 9.15 -1.39
N GLY A 101 6.74 9.60 -1.05
CA GLY A 101 6.94 10.50 0.08
C GLY A 101 6.98 9.80 1.43
N PHE A 102 6.94 8.47 1.43
CA PHE A 102 6.96 7.65 2.64
C PHE A 102 8.05 6.59 2.52
N ALA A 103 8.56 6.14 3.68
CA ALA A 103 9.52 5.06 3.71
C ALA A 103 8.85 3.72 3.38
N ALA A 104 9.62 2.78 2.84
CA ALA A 104 9.16 1.42 2.66
C ALA A 104 8.72 0.85 4.02
N GLY A 105 7.66 0.04 4.03
CA GLY A 105 7.07 -0.46 5.26
C GLY A 105 6.05 0.46 5.88
N GLY A 106 6.13 1.78 5.58
CA GLY A 106 5.14 2.76 6.02
C GLY A 106 4.28 3.31 4.88
N THR A 107 4.48 2.85 3.67
CA THR A 107 3.77 3.35 2.49
C THR A 107 2.28 3.06 2.58
N PRO A 108 1.43 4.11 2.54
CA PRO A 108 -0.03 3.93 2.54
C PRO A 108 -0.52 3.61 1.13
N PRO A 109 -1.80 3.18 1.00
CA PRO A 109 -2.37 2.85 -0.31
C PRO A 109 -2.76 4.07 -1.15
N PHE A 110 -2.70 5.27 -0.59
CA PHE A 110 -3.03 6.54 -1.26
C PHE A 110 -2.29 7.67 -0.58
N GLY A 111 -2.48 8.91 -1.07
CA GLY A 111 -1.85 10.09 -0.47
C GLY A 111 -0.38 10.22 -0.82
N HIS A 112 0.03 9.70 -1.96
CA HIS A 112 1.43 9.68 -2.39
C HIS A 112 1.89 11.05 -2.88
N ALA A 113 3.19 11.34 -2.73
CA ALA A 113 3.77 12.62 -3.12
C ALA A 113 3.70 12.86 -4.63
N THR A 114 3.73 11.79 -5.43
CA THR A 114 3.56 11.88 -6.88
C THR A 114 2.31 11.11 -7.30
N SER A 115 1.83 11.36 -8.51
CA SER A 115 0.67 10.64 -9.02
C SER A 115 1.09 9.25 -9.49
N LEU A 116 0.61 8.21 -8.81
CA LEU A 116 0.98 6.83 -9.07
C LEU A 116 -0.26 6.01 -9.44
N ARG A 117 -0.09 5.12 -10.44
CA ARG A 117 -1.11 4.11 -10.68
C ARG A 117 -1.08 3.11 -9.54
N VAL A 118 -2.27 2.66 -9.12
CA VAL A 118 -2.42 1.70 -8.04
C VAL A 118 -3.07 0.45 -8.59
N PHE A 119 -2.50 -0.69 -8.27
CA PHE A 119 -3.03 -2.00 -8.67
C PHE A 119 -3.42 -2.77 -7.41
N ASP A 120 -4.48 -3.54 -7.50
CA ASP A 120 -5.01 -4.28 -6.37
C ASP A 120 -5.17 -5.74 -6.71
N ASN A 121 -4.84 -6.59 -5.74
CA ASN A 121 -4.91 -8.01 -5.88
C ASN A 121 -5.68 -8.64 -4.71
N ARG A 122 -6.92 -9.06 -4.97
CA ARG A 122 -7.70 -9.91 -4.04
C ARG A 122 -7.89 -9.37 -2.63
N LEU A 123 -7.93 -8.04 -2.45
CA LEU A 123 -8.18 -7.46 -1.13
C LEU A 123 -9.61 -7.67 -0.64
N ARG A 124 -10.55 -7.92 -1.55
CA ARG A 124 -11.99 -7.93 -1.24
C ARG A 124 -12.48 -9.14 -0.44
N ARG A 125 -11.56 -10.02 -0.03
CA ARG A 125 -11.90 -11.14 0.86
C ARG A 125 -12.24 -10.69 2.28
N ASN A 126 -11.84 -9.47 2.63
CA ASN A 126 -12.09 -8.88 3.95
C ASN A 126 -12.56 -7.44 3.79
N ASP A 127 -13.37 -6.99 4.74
CA ASP A 127 -13.84 -5.62 4.82
C ASP A 127 -14.19 -5.32 6.27
N PRO A 128 -13.48 -4.42 6.97
CA PRO A 128 -12.42 -3.58 6.47
C PRO A 128 -11.08 -4.30 6.29
N VAL A 129 -10.15 -3.62 5.65
CA VAL A 129 -8.75 -4.03 5.59
C VAL A 129 -7.92 -3.03 6.38
N TRP A 130 -6.66 -3.37 6.66
CA TRP A 130 -5.77 -2.55 7.48
C TRP A 130 -4.51 -2.22 6.69
N ALA A 131 -4.18 -0.94 6.65
CA ALA A 131 -3.06 -0.44 5.84
C ALA A 131 -2.09 0.38 6.69
N ALA A 132 -0.86 0.54 6.20
CA ALA A 132 0.12 1.39 6.85
C ALA A 132 -0.31 2.86 6.76
N ALA A 133 -0.09 3.58 7.86
CA ALA A 133 -0.53 4.97 8.00
C ALA A 133 0.65 5.95 7.92
N GLY A 134 1.66 5.65 7.08
CA GLY A 134 2.78 6.54 6.83
C GLY A 134 4.08 6.15 7.52
N THR A 135 4.04 5.24 8.48
CA THR A 135 5.22 4.71 9.17
C THR A 135 5.09 3.20 9.38
N PRO A 136 6.22 2.50 9.63
CA PRO A 136 6.15 1.06 9.91
C PRO A 136 5.45 0.67 11.22
N THR A 137 5.14 1.64 12.07
CA THR A 137 4.51 1.38 13.38
C THR A 137 3.07 1.88 13.46
N THR A 138 2.53 2.43 12.39
CA THR A 138 1.17 2.96 12.39
C THR A 138 0.32 2.28 11.32
N VAL A 139 -0.94 1.99 11.68
CA VAL A 139 -1.91 1.35 10.78
C VAL A 139 -3.27 2.00 10.94
N PHE A 140 -4.12 1.84 9.94
CA PHE A 140 -5.50 2.31 10.02
C PHE A 140 -6.42 1.34 9.29
N PRO A 141 -7.68 1.20 9.78
CA PRO A 141 -8.67 0.40 9.06
C PRO A 141 -9.33 1.24 7.97
N ILE A 142 -9.70 0.60 6.87
CA ILE A 142 -10.42 1.25 5.80
C ILE A 142 -11.37 0.25 5.14
N SER A 143 -12.60 0.72 4.87
CA SER A 143 -13.55 -0.10 4.13
C SER A 143 -13.09 -0.24 2.68
N ILE A 144 -13.50 -1.31 2.03
CA ILE A 144 -13.19 -1.51 0.60
C ILE A 144 -13.78 -0.37 -0.22
N SER A 145 -14.97 0.11 0.14
CA SER A 145 -15.61 1.24 -0.55
C SER A 145 -14.75 2.50 -0.50
N ASP A 146 -14.23 2.85 0.69
CA ASP A 146 -13.37 4.03 0.85
C ASP A 146 -12.02 3.82 0.16
N LEU A 147 -11.48 2.61 0.20
CA LEU A 147 -10.23 2.29 -0.48
C LEU A 147 -10.38 2.50 -1.99
N ASP A 148 -11.48 2.02 -2.57
CA ASP A 148 -11.77 2.23 -4.00
C ASP A 148 -11.87 3.72 -4.34
N ARG A 149 -12.52 4.48 -3.49
CA ARG A 149 -12.72 5.92 -3.71
C ARG A 149 -11.38 6.69 -3.64
N LEU A 150 -10.53 6.35 -2.68
CA LEU A 150 -9.30 7.10 -2.43
C LEU A 150 -8.12 6.64 -3.26
N ALA A 151 -7.96 5.33 -3.46
CA ALA A 151 -6.83 4.77 -4.18
C ALA A 151 -7.12 4.54 -5.65
N LYS A 152 -8.39 4.33 -6.02
CA LYS A 152 -8.84 4.08 -7.41
C LYS A 152 -8.00 2.98 -8.07
N PRO A 153 -7.90 1.80 -7.44
CA PRO A 153 -7.01 0.76 -7.92
C PRO A 153 -7.54 0.06 -9.17
N VAL A 154 -6.62 -0.47 -9.96
CA VAL A 154 -6.94 -1.39 -11.05
C VAL A 154 -6.96 -2.79 -10.46
N TRP A 155 -8.10 -3.48 -10.57
CA TRP A 155 -8.30 -4.82 -10.01
C TRP A 155 -7.69 -5.89 -10.91
N GLY A 156 -7.15 -6.93 -10.32
CA GLY A 156 -6.63 -8.05 -11.08
C GLY A 156 -6.10 -9.16 -10.18
N ASP A 157 -5.75 -10.29 -10.81
CA ASP A 157 -5.03 -11.36 -10.15
C ASP A 157 -3.55 -11.14 -10.41
N LEU A 158 -2.85 -10.64 -9.39
CA LEU A 158 -1.43 -10.31 -9.47
C LEU A 158 -0.59 -11.23 -8.59
N SER A 159 -1.20 -12.25 -7.99
CA SER A 159 -0.50 -13.13 -7.05
C SER A 159 0.10 -14.35 -7.73
N GLU A 160 1.19 -14.83 -7.12
CA GLU A 160 1.83 -16.08 -7.53
C GLU A 160 0.90 -17.27 -7.44
#